data_32e147fea2b036a138dcaddaa009e43d
#
_entry.id   32e147fea2b036a138dcaddaa009e43d
#
_cell.length_a   1.000
_cell.length_b   1.000
_cell.length_c   1.000
_cell.angle_alpha   90.00
_cell.angle_beta   90.00
_cell.angle_gamma   90.00
#
_symmetry.space_group_name_H-M   'P 1'
#
loop_
_entity.id
_entity.type
_entity.pdbx_description
1 polymer ?
#
loop_
_entity_poly.entity_id
_entity_poly.type
_entity_poly.pdbx_seq_one_letter_code
_entity_poly.pdbx_strand_id
1 'polypeptide(L)'
;MEETRVELCAELDDWEKSPIDAATMKWVLAGAGEGKTALLLTFADLCRQQKRSVGAFFASNRIVGCSDGNRIVATLAIQLMRALPSTAYYIDMALHDDPLLFSKGRESQMNALIVKPIKQVAWRTRFLSAITLGYITYPTLIVIDGLDEVTGKDVQGDIIKIIGNTMKDIRLPLRFLVASWPEPHIVDAINKLRSQFPEDRVSTMDLREDTLVRRDI
;
A
#
# COMPACT_ATOMS: atom_id res chain seq x y z
N MET A 1 14.96 -16.52 13.68
CA MET A 1 14.42 -15.17 13.38
C MET A 1 14.81 -14.65 11.98
N GLU A 2 16.02 -14.90 11.49
CA GLU A 2 16.44 -14.44 10.15
C GLU A 2 15.81 -15.28 9.03
N GLU A 3 15.78 -16.60 9.14
CA GLU A 3 15.17 -17.53 8.19
C GLU A 3 13.67 -17.27 8.02
N THR A 4 12.95 -17.05 9.12
CA THR A 4 11.51 -16.72 9.11
C THR A 4 11.22 -15.45 8.30
N ARG A 5 12.06 -14.43 8.43
CA ARG A 5 11.87 -13.18 7.71
C ARG A 5 12.10 -13.35 6.20
N VAL A 6 13.03 -14.23 5.82
CA VAL A 6 13.29 -14.55 4.42
C VAL A 6 12.06 -15.23 3.79
N GLU A 7 11.46 -16.20 4.48
CA GLU A 7 10.24 -16.90 4.02
C GLU A 7 9.06 -15.94 3.89
N LEU A 8 8.84 -15.07 4.89
CA LEU A 8 7.76 -14.08 4.84
C LEU A 8 7.97 -13.04 3.72
N CYS A 9 9.21 -12.63 3.50
CA CYS A 9 9.53 -11.75 2.37
C CYS A 9 9.31 -12.45 1.02
N ALA A 10 9.58 -13.76 0.92
CA ALA A 10 9.31 -14.53 -0.29
C ALA A 10 7.80 -14.63 -0.56
N GLU A 11 6.98 -14.89 0.47
CA GLU A 11 5.52 -14.89 0.34
C GLU A 11 4.97 -13.52 -0.11
N LEU A 12 5.51 -12.43 0.43
CA LEU A 12 5.15 -11.08 0.01
C LEU A 12 5.56 -10.80 -1.44
N ASP A 13 6.71 -11.31 -1.85
CA ASP A 13 7.25 -11.17 -3.21
C ASP A 13 6.40 -11.94 -4.23
N ASP A 14 6.00 -13.16 -3.91
CA ASP A 14 5.11 -13.97 -4.74
C ASP A 14 3.73 -13.31 -4.87
N TRP A 15 3.19 -12.79 -3.75
CA TRP A 15 1.94 -12.04 -3.78
C TRP A 15 2.05 -10.77 -4.64
N GLU A 16 3.12 -9.99 -4.48
CA GLU A 16 3.28 -8.73 -5.21
C GLU A 16 3.46 -8.98 -6.71
N LYS A 17 4.09 -10.06 -7.11
CA LYS A 17 4.30 -10.47 -8.50
C LYS A 17 3.12 -11.22 -9.12
N SER A 18 2.12 -11.62 -8.33
CA SER A 18 0.95 -12.35 -8.82
C SER A 18 0.18 -11.50 -9.86
N PRO A 19 -0.65 -12.10 -10.70
CA PRO A 19 -1.44 -11.36 -11.70
C PRO A 19 -2.26 -10.21 -11.10
N ILE A 20 -2.52 -9.16 -11.87
CA ILE A 20 -3.16 -7.92 -11.41
C ILE A 20 -4.61 -8.12 -10.96
N ASP A 21 -5.25 -9.19 -11.42
CA ASP A 21 -6.58 -9.63 -11.04
C ASP A 21 -6.62 -10.46 -9.75
N ALA A 22 -5.45 -10.84 -9.22
CA ALA A 22 -5.32 -11.50 -7.93
C ALA A 22 -5.45 -10.51 -6.75
N ALA A 23 -5.05 -10.93 -5.55
CA ALA A 23 -5.13 -10.13 -4.33
C ALA A 23 -4.50 -8.73 -4.51
N THR A 24 -5.30 -7.70 -4.40
CA THR A 24 -4.87 -6.29 -4.55
C THR A 24 -4.42 -5.69 -3.23
N MET A 25 -4.93 -6.22 -2.11
CA MET A 25 -4.53 -5.82 -0.77
C MET A 25 -4.10 -7.04 0.03
N LYS A 26 -2.96 -6.91 0.74
CA LYS A 26 -2.55 -7.85 1.78
C LYS A 26 -2.53 -7.13 3.12
N TRP A 27 -3.23 -7.68 4.10
CA TRP A 27 -3.26 -7.19 5.47
C TRP A 27 -2.36 -8.03 6.35
N VAL A 28 -1.31 -7.42 6.89
CA VAL A 28 -0.35 -8.06 7.80
C VAL A 28 -0.81 -7.84 9.23
N LEU A 29 -1.21 -8.91 9.88
CA LEU A 29 -1.60 -8.94 11.28
C LEU A 29 -0.41 -9.34 12.15
N ALA A 30 -0.16 -8.57 13.19
CA ALA A 30 0.83 -8.97 14.20
C ALA A 30 0.62 -8.21 15.51
N GLY A 31 1.06 -8.79 16.60
CA GLY A 31 1.09 -8.16 17.92
C GLY A 31 2.24 -7.14 18.07
N ALA A 32 2.33 -6.55 19.29
CA ALA A 32 3.42 -5.65 19.63
C ALA A 32 4.76 -6.39 19.61
N GLY A 33 5.75 -5.82 18.93
CA GLY A 33 7.10 -6.37 18.92
C GLY A 33 7.30 -7.60 18.04
N GLU A 34 6.29 -8.08 17.30
CA GLU A 34 6.40 -9.23 16.39
C GLU A 34 7.11 -8.91 15.06
N GLY A 35 7.69 -7.74 14.94
CA GLY A 35 8.57 -7.42 13.82
C GLY A 35 7.87 -6.95 12.52
N LYS A 36 6.58 -6.53 12.58
CA LYS A 36 5.84 -5.96 11.42
C LYS A 36 6.66 -4.93 10.65
N THR A 37 7.04 -3.87 11.35
CA THR A 37 7.80 -2.75 10.75
C THR A 37 9.11 -3.22 10.11
N ALA A 38 9.83 -4.13 10.79
CA ALA A 38 11.08 -4.68 10.25
C ALA A 38 10.84 -5.53 8.99
N LEU A 39 9.76 -6.32 8.95
CA LEU A 39 9.37 -7.08 7.77
C LEU A 39 9.02 -6.15 6.60
N LEU A 40 8.15 -5.16 6.84
CA LEU A 40 7.69 -4.25 5.79
C LEU A 40 8.81 -3.35 5.27
N LEU A 41 9.72 -2.89 6.14
CA LEU A 41 10.92 -2.14 5.72
C LEU A 41 11.81 -3.01 4.83
N THR A 42 12.14 -4.24 5.29
CA THR A 42 12.98 -5.17 4.54
C THR A 42 12.37 -5.47 3.16
N PHE A 43 11.06 -5.73 3.12
CA PHE A 43 10.36 -6.00 1.86
C PHE A 43 10.29 -4.78 0.94
N ALA A 44 9.99 -3.60 1.47
CA ALA A 44 10.01 -2.36 0.69
C ALA A 44 11.39 -2.06 0.10
N ASP A 45 12.46 -2.31 0.86
CA ASP A 45 13.84 -2.14 0.38
C ASP A 45 14.22 -3.17 -0.69
N LEU A 46 13.80 -4.43 -0.52
CA LEU A 46 13.95 -5.46 -1.55
C LEU A 46 13.28 -5.03 -2.86
N CYS A 47 12.04 -4.54 -2.80
CA CYS A 47 11.33 -4.03 -3.97
C CYS A 47 12.07 -2.86 -4.63
N ARG A 48 12.59 -1.90 -3.84
CA ARG A 48 13.39 -0.77 -4.37
C ARG A 48 14.68 -1.22 -5.04
N GLN A 49 15.42 -2.16 -4.44
CA GLN A 49 16.64 -2.74 -5.02
C GLN A 49 16.34 -3.42 -6.37
N GLN A 50 15.19 -4.02 -6.52
CA GLN A 50 14.71 -4.63 -7.77
C GLN A 50 14.07 -3.60 -8.73
N LYS A 51 14.21 -2.30 -8.45
CA LYS A 51 13.66 -1.18 -9.25
C LYS A 51 12.13 -1.22 -9.40
N ARG A 52 11.44 -1.85 -8.43
CA ARG A 52 9.98 -1.79 -8.35
C ARG A 52 9.54 -0.47 -7.71
N SER A 53 8.38 0.04 -8.14
CA SER A 53 7.82 1.30 -7.63
C SER A 53 7.17 1.10 -6.26
N VAL A 54 7.71 1.75 -5.24
CA VAL A 54 7.22 1.61 -3.85
C VAL A 54 7.01 2.98 -3.22
N GLY A 55 5.79 3.24 -2.72
CA GLY A 55 5.49 4.29 -1.76
C GLY A 55 5.22 3.69 -0.38
N ALA A 56 5.81 4.24 0.68
CA ALA A 56 5.64 3.69 2.02
C ALA A 56 5.38 4.78 3.06
N PHE A 57 4.41 4.54 3.94
CA PHE A 57 4.14 5.36 5.11
C PHE A 57 4.24 4.48 6.37
N PHE A 58 5.12 4.88 7.28
CA PHE A 58 5.33 4.21 8.56
C PHE A 58 4.78 5.11 9.66
N ALA A 59 3.60 4.76 10.18
CA ALA A 59 3.02 5.48 11.30
C ALA A 59 3.74 5.15 12.60
N SER A 60 3.88 6.14 13.48
CA SER A 60 4.45 5.95 14.80
C SER A 60 3.92 7.00 15.78
N ASN A 61 3.34 6.55 16.87
CA ASN A 61 2.94 7.40 17.98
C ASN A 61 4.15 7.96 18.78
N ARG A 62 5.34 7.38 18.57
CA ARG A 62 6.57 7.77 19.27
C ARG A 62 7.28 8.95 18.60
N ILE A 63 6.97 9.21 17.34
CA ILE A 63 7.64 10.25 16.54
C ILE A 63 6.61 11.32 16.18
N VAL A 64 6.89 12.56 16.56
CA VAL A 64 6.00 13.70 16.32
C VAL A 64 5.68 13.85 14.82
N GLY A 65 4.40 13.84 14.49
CA GLY A 65 3.90 14.00 13.13
C GLY A 65 3.88 12.73 12.27
N CYS A 66 4.40 11.59 12.77
CA CYS A 66 4.33 10.31 12.05
C CYS A 66 3.00 9.56 12.25
N SER A 67 2.15 9.99 13.19
CA SER A 67 0.78 9.46 13.38
C SER A 67 -0.30 10.29 12.68
N ASP A 68 0.07 11.38 11.99
CA ASP A 68 -0.90 12.25 11.31
C ASP A 68 -1.35 11.63 9.96
N GLY A 69 -2.57 11.11 9.93
CA GLY A 69 -3.16 10.52 8.73
C GLY A 69 -3.34 11.50 7.55
N ASN A 70 -3.28 12.83 7.79
CA ASN A 70 -3.35 13.81 6.70
C ASN A 70 -2.05 13.86 5.88
N ARG A 71 -0.95 13.36 6.43
CA ARG A 71 0.35 13.32 5.74
C ARG A 71 0.54 12.11 4.84
N ILE A 72 -0.30 11.08 4.97
CA ILE A 72 -0.15 9.82 4.24
C ILE A 72 -0.08 10.05 2.74
N VAL A 73 -1.09 10.71 2.18
CA VAL A 73 -1.17 10.90 0.71
C VAL A 73 -0.04 11.76 0.18
N ALA A 74 0.28 12.87 0.87
CA ALA A 74 1.39 13.75 0.48
C ALA A 74 2.74 13.01 0.51
N THR A 75 2.97 12.21 1.56
CA THR A 75 4.20 11.40 1.69
C THR A 75 4.32 10.37 0.56
N LEU A 76 3.23 9.65 0.28
CA LEU A 76 3.18 8.68 -0.81
C LEU A 76 3.37 9.33 -2.18
N ALA A 77 2.79 10.51 -2.42
CA ALA A 77 2.93 11.24 -3.68
C ALA A 77 4.39 11.65 -3.94
N ILE A 78 5.09 12.19 -2.92
CA ILE A 78 6.51 12.56 -3.03
C ILE A 78 7.38 11.33 -3.35
N GLN A 79 7.10 10.20 -2.69
CA GLN A 79 7.85 8.96 -2.94
C GLN A 79 7.53 8.39 -4.33
N LEU A 80 6.27 8.47 -4.76
CA LEU A 80 5.86 8.06 -6.10
C LEU A 80 6.58 8.85 -7.20
N MET A 81 6.69 10.18 -7.06
CA MET A 81 7.45 11.02 -8.01
C MET A 81 8.91 10.59 -8.13
N ARG A 82 9.51 10.09 -7.04
CA ARG A 82 10.90 9.59 -7.03
C ARG A 82 11.04 8.18 -7.61
N ALA A 83 10.11 7.29 -7.23
CA ALA A 83 10.12 5.88 -7.64
C ALA A 83 9.66 5.70 -9.11
N LEU A 84 8.72 6.52 -9.56
CA LEU A 84 8.15 6.52 -10.91
C LEU A 84 8.12 7.95 -11.46
N PRO A 85 9.25 8.48 -11.95
CA PRO A 85 9.40 9.88 -12.36
C PRO A 85 8.39 10.33 -13.43
N SER A 86 7.89 9.40 -14.26
CA SER A 86 6.83 9.68 -15.23
C SER A 86 5.51 10.15 -14.62
N THR A 87 5.29 9.96 -13.31
CA THR A 87 4.11 10.49 -12.59
C THR A 87 4.29 11.95 -12.18
N ALA A 88 5.52 12.45 -12.08
CA ALA A 88 5.83 13.78 -11.56
C ALA A 88 5.08 14.89 -12.32
N TYR A 89 5.05 14.82 -13.65
CA TYR A 89 4.32 15.77 -14.49
C TYR A 89 2.82 15.83 -14.15
N TYR A 90 2.18 14.69 -13.93
CA TYR A 90 0.74 14.64 -13.62
C TYR A 90 0.42 15.10 -12.19
N ILE A 91 1.34 14.84 -11.25
CA ILE A 91 1.22 15.31 -9.86
C ILE A 91 1.38 16.83 -9.83
N ASP A 92 2.37 17.36 -10.52
CA ASP A 92 2.62 18.79 -10.63
C ASP A 92 1.42 19.52 -11.26
N MET A 93 0.90 19.01 -12.37
CA MET A 93 -0.34 19.53 -12.97
C MET A 93 -1.51 19.54 -11.99
N ALA A 94 -1.73 18.44 -11.23
CA ALA A 94 -2.82 18.37 -10.28
C ALA A 94 -2.71 19.41 -9.17
N LEU A 95 -1.49 19.72 -8.71
CA LEU A 95 -1.21 20.77 -7.72
C LEU A 95 -1.35 22.18 -8.30
N HIS A 96 -1.00 22.36 -9.57
CA HIS A 96 -1.17 23.63 -10.26
C HIS A 96 -2.65 23.94 -10.52
N ASP A 97 -3.41 22.95 -10.98
CA ASP A 97 -4.84 23.08 -11.29
C ASP A 97 -5.70 23.27 -10.03
N ASP A 98 -5.24 22.76 -8.89
CA ASP A 98 -5.97 22.80 -7.61
C ASP A 98 -5.02 23.15 -6.45
N PRO A 99 -4.68 24.43 -6.26
CA PRO A 99 -3.81 24.87 -5.17
C PRO A 99 -4.33 24.55 -3.75
N LEU A 100 -5.63 24.29 -3.61
CA LEU A 100 -6.27 23.93 -2.34
C LEU A 100 -6.40 22.41 -2.15
N LEU A 101 -5.75 21.61 -3.00
CA LEU A 101 -5.88 20.14 -2.97
C LEU A 101 -5.56 19.55 -1.59
N PHE A 102 -4.53 20.06 -0.89
CA PHE A 102 -4.16 19.59 0.45
C PHE A 102 -5.15 19.98 1.56
N SER A 103 -6.05 20.92 1.32
CA SER A 103 -7.15 21.23 2.23
C SER A 103 -8.39 20.37 1.98
N LYS A 104 -8.42 19.59 0.90
CA LYS A 104 -9.50 18.65 0.58
C LYS A 104 -9.35 17.33 1.35
N GLY A 105 -10.42 16.54 1.39
CA GLY A 105 -10.40 15.22 2.00
C GLY A 105 -9.37 14.26 1.37
N ARG A 106 -8.85 13.32 2.16
CA ARG A 106 -7.83 12.33 1.76
C ARG A 106 -8.17 11.54 0.50
N GLU A 107 -9.46 11.25 0.28
CA GLU A 107 -9.93 10.56 -0.93
C GLU A 107 -9.67 11.39 -2.20
N SER A 108 -9.96 12.70 -2.14
CA SER A 108 -9.68 13.62 -3.26
C SER A 108 -8.19 13.73 -3.53
N GLN A 109 -7.39 13.83 -2.47
CA GLN A 109 -5.92 13.84 -2.57
C GLN A 109 -5.39 12.53 -3.16
N MET A 110 -5.85 11.37 -2.67
CA MET A 110 -5.46 10.06 -3.17
C MET A 110 -5.77 9.91 -4.66
N ASN A 111 -6.95 10.33 -5.08
CA ASN A 111 -7.35 10.28 -6.47
C ASN A 111 -6.49 11.20 -7.37
N ALA A 112 -6.24 12.44 -6.92
CA ALA A 112 -5.51 13.42 -7.71
C ALA A 112 -3.99 13.15 -7.77
N LEU A 113 -3.38 12.72 -6.65
CA LEU A 113 -1.92 12.62 -6.51
C LEU A 113 -1.36 11.20 -6.72
N ILE A 114 -2.18 10.16 -6.61
CA ILE A 114 -1.73 8.77 -6.75
C ILE A 114 -2.47 8.08 -7.90
N VAL A 115 -3.80 7.98 -7.81
CA VAL A 115 -4.60 7.15 -8.73
C VAL A 115 -4.53 7.67 -10.17
N LYS A 116 -4.85 8.95 -10.39
CA LYS A 116 -4.83 9.55 -11.74
C LYS A 116 -3.43 9.53 -12.37
N PRO A 117 -2.35 9.95 -11.69
CA PRO A 117 -1.00 9.87 -12.24
C PRO A 117 -0.59 8.46 -12.66
N ILE A 118 -0.84 7.45 -11.81
CA ILE A 118 -0.53 6.05 -12.13
C ILE A 118 -1.36 5.56 -13.34
N LYS A 119 -2.64 5.90 -13.41
CA LYS A 119 -3.50 5.58 -14.58
C LYS A 119 -2.93 6.16 -15.86
N GLN A 120 -2.54 7.43 -15.85
CA GLN A 120 -2.00 8.10 -17.03
C GLN A 120 -0.70 7.44 -17.52
N VAL A 121 0.20 7.11 -16.58
CA VAL A 121 1.44 6.40 -16.90
C VAL A 121 1.15 5.00 -17.42
N ALA A 122 0.31 4.22 -16.74
CA ALA A 122 -0.05 2.86 -17.14
C ALA A 122 -0.71 2.82 -18.51
N TRP A 123 -1.60 3.77 -18.81
CA TRP A 123 -2.25 3.87 -20.12
C TRP A 123 -1.23 4.16 -21.23
N ARG A 124 -0.32 5.11 -21.02
CA ARG A 124 0.75 5.43 -21.99
C ARG A 124 1.70 4.25 -22.21
N THR A 125 2.09 3.58 -21.13
CA THR A 125 2.97 2.41 -21.20
C THR A 125 2.30 1.26 -21.98
N ARG A 126 1.01 0.97 -21.74
CA ARG A 126 0.24 -0.01 -22.50
C ARG A 126 0.15 0.33 -24.00
N PHE A 127 -0.06 1.59 -24.31
CA PHE A 127 -0.07 2.04 -25.70
C PHE A 127 1.28 1.85 -26.37
N LEU A 128 2.38 2.17 -25.68
CA LEU A 128 3.75 2.01 -26.19
C LEU A 128 4.19 0.55 -26.23
N SER A 129 3.80 -0.29 -25.24
CA SER A 129 4.17 -1.71 -25.19
C SER A 129 3.39 -2.55 -26.20
N ALA A 130 2.24 -2.09 -26.68
CA ALA A 130 1.58 -2.69 -27.84
C ALA A 130 2.43 -2.53 -29.13
N ILE A 131 3.35 -1.59 -29.13
CA ILE A 131 4.28 -1.31 -30.26
C ILE A 131 5.66 -1.93 -30.02
N THR A 132 6.08 -2.07 -28.75
CA THR A 132 7.39 -2.62 -28.38
C THR A 132 7.21 -3.79 -27.42
N LEU A 133 7.39 -5.02 -27.89
CA LEU A 133 7.32 -6.25 -27.12
C LEU A 133 8.14 -6.14 -25.81
N GLY A 134 7.50 -6.24 -24.64
CA GLY A 134 8.13 -6.83 -23.47
C GLY A 134 8.38 -5.98 -22.22
N TYR A 135 7.62 -4.96 -21.89
CA TYR A 135 7.70 -4.38 -20.54
C TYR A 135 6.66 -4.99 -19.60
N ILE A 136 7.08 -5.92 -18.74
CA ILE A 136 6.33 -6.32 -17.55
C ILE A 136 6.42 -5.14 -16.57
N THR A 137 5.38 -4.32 -16.52
CA THR A 137 5.27 -3.29 -15.50
C THR A 137 4.71 -3.93 -14.24
N TYR A 138 5.56 -4.10 -13.23
CA TYR A 138 5.10 -4.47 -11.89
C TYR A 138 4.11 -3.40 -11.38
N PRO A 139 3.11 -3.78 -10.59
CA PRO A 139 2.23 -2.81 -9.95
C PRO A 139 3.05 -1.90 -9.02
N THR A 140 2.55 -0.69 -8.78
CA THR A 140 3.10 0.18 -7.73
C THR A 140 2.64 -0.33 -6.38
N LEU A 141 3.57 -0.62 -5.49
CA LEU A 141 3.30 -1.06 -4.13
C LEU A 141 3.13 0.14 -3.20
N ILE A 142 2.01 0.21 -2.49
CA ILE A 142 1.75 1.15 -1.42
C ILE A 142 1.81 0.40 -0.08
N VAL A 143 2.76 0.76 0.75
CA VAL A 143 2.95 0.18 2.09
C VAL A 143 2.43 1.17 3.14
N ILE A 144 1.56 0.71 4.04
CA ILE A 144 1.10 1.47 5.21
C ILE A 144 1.36 0.61 6.44
N ASP A 145 2.37 0.95 7.20
CA ASP A 145 2.72 0.29 8.46
C ASP A 145 2.15 1.03 9.65
N GLY A 146 1.66 0.31 10.64
CA GLY A 146 1.15 0.88 11.87
C GLY A 146 -0.16 1.65 11.67
N LEU A 147 -1.09 1.13 10.87
CA LEU A 147 -2.39 1.79 10.67
C LEU A 147 -3.11 2.06 12.01
N ASP A 148 -2.94 1.19 13.01
CA ASP A 148 -3.42 1.35 14.38
C ASP A 148 -2.76 2.51 15.13
N GLU A 149 -1.56 2.93 14.74
CA GLU A 149 -0.85 4.07 15.32
C GLU A 149 -1.24 5.42 14.68
N VAL A 150 -2.01 5.41 13.60
CA VAL A 150 -2.56 6.65 13.01
C VAL A 150 -3.60 7.25 13.94
N THR A 151 -3.47 8.55 14.22
CA THR A 151 -4.35 9.25 15.14
C THR A 151 -5.79 9.32 14.61
N GLY A 152 -6.73 8.80 15.41
CA GLY A 152 -8.18 8.84 15.17
C GLY A 152 -8.71 7.60 14.47
N LYS A 153 -9.63 6.88 15.16
CA LYS A 153 -10.27 5.66 14.63
C LYS A 153 -11.03 5.89 13.34
N ASP A 154 -11.69 7.05 13.22
CA ASP A 154 -12.39 7.45 12.01
C ASP A 154 -11.42 7.64 10.83
N VAL A 155 -10.21 8.17 11.11
CA VAL A 155 -9.14 8.34 10.11
C VAL A 155 -8.63 6.99 9.62
N GLN A 156 -8.43 6.04 10.53
CA GLN A 156 -8.01 4.67 10.21
C GLN A 156 -9.04 3.97 9.32
N GLY A 157 -10.33 4.07 9.69
CA GLY A 157 -11.44 3.54 8.88
C GLY A 157 -11.56 4.22 7.50
N ASP A 158 -11.35 5.54 7.44
CA ASP A 158 -11.36 6.30 6.19
C ASP A 158 -10.22 5.86 5.25
N ILE A 159 -9.02 5.60 5.75
CA ILE A 159 -7.90 5.07 4.97
C ILE A 159 -8.27 3.72 4.34
N ILE A 160 -8.84 2.79 5.10
CA ILE A 160 -9.29 1.48 4.60
C ILE A 160 -10.35 1.66 3.51
N LYS A 161 -11.31 2.57 3.72
CA LYS A 161 -12.35 2.89 2.73
C LYS A 161 -11.74 3.47 1.44
N ILE A 162 -10.77 4.36 1.53
CA ILE A 162 -10.06 4.95 0.37
C ILE A 162 -9.33 3.86 -0.41
N ILE A 163 -8.66 2.94 0.26
CA ILE A 163 -8.04 1.76 -0.36
C ILE A 163 -9.11 0.98 -1.13
N GLY A 164 -10.25 0.66 -0.48
CA GLY A 164 -11.35 -0.07 -1.11
C GLY A 164 -11.90 0.64 -2.35
N ASN A 165 -12.12 1.95 -2.28
CA ASN A 165 -12.57 2.73 -3.43
C ASN A 165 -11.55 2.71 -4.57
N THR A 166 -10.27 2.71 -4.25
CA THR A 166 -9.18 2.61 -5.24
C THR A 166 -9.15 1.22 -5.90
N MET A 167 -9.40 0.16 -5.15
CA MET A 167 -9.42 -1.24 -5.63
C MET A 167 -10.56 -1.55 -6.58
N LYS A 168 -11.62 -0.72 -6.65
CA LYS A 168 -12.74 -0.89 -7.60
C LYS A 168 -12.28 -0.79 -9.05
N ASP A 169 -11.19 -0.10 -9.33
CA ASP A 169 -10.60 -0.08 -10.66
C ASP A 169 -9.59 -1.22 -10.83
N ILE A 170 -10.09 -2.34 -11.33
CA ILE A 170 -9.30 -3.57 -11.55
C ILE A 170 -8.12 -3.41 -12.53
N ARG A 171 -8.10 -2.33 -13.31
CA ARG A 171 -7.02 -2.04 -14.29
C ARG A 171 -5.92 -1.17 -13.72
N LEU A 172 -6.10 -0.68 -12.50
CA LEU A 172 -5.11 0.17 -11.84
C LEU A 172 -3.96 -0.71 -11.31
N PRO A 173 -2.73 -0.52 -11.78
CA PRO A 173 -1.58 -1.32 -11.32
C PRO A 173 -1.10 -0.82 -9.95
N LEU A 174 -1.95 -1.01 -8.93
CA LEU A 174 -1.68 -0.68 -7.54
C LEU A 174 -1.90 -1.90 -6.65
N ARG A 175 -1.02 -2.08 -5.67
CA ARG A 175 -1.17 -3.02 -4.58
C ARG A 175 -1.00 -2.32 -3.25
N PHE A 176 -1.73 -2.80 -2.25
CA PHE A 176 -1.71 -2.25 -0.90
C PHE A 176 -1.22 -3.31 0.09
N LEU A 177 -0.12 -3.01 0.77
CA LEU A 177 0.38 -3.79 1.90
C LEU A 177 0.14 -2.96 3.17
N VAL A 178 -0.83 -3.40 3.97
CA VAL A 178 -1.23 -2.68 5.18
C VAL A 178 -0.91 -3.53 6.40
N ALA A 179 -0.22 -2.96 7.38
CA ALA A 179 0.06 -3.64 8.63
C ALA A 179 -0.57 -2.90 9.80
N SER A 180 -1.16 -3.64 10.71
CA SER A 180 -1.75 -3.13 11.94
C SER A 180 -1.90 -4.20 13.02
N TRP A 181 -2.16 -3.76 14.24
CA TRP A 181 -2.83 -4.59 15.23
C TRP A 181 -4.27 -4.86 14.81
N PRO A 182 -4.84 -6.01 15.21
CA PRO A 182 -6.22 -6.34 14.93
C PRO A 182 -7.18 -5.61 15.91
N GLU A 183 -7.17 -4.29 15.92
CA GLU A 183 -8.12 -3.50 16.67
C GLU A 183 -9.54 -3.75 16.16
N PRO A 184 -10.58 -3.86 17.02
CA PRO A 184 -11.92 -4.24 16.61
C PRO A 184 -12.46 -3.40 15.44
N HIS A 185 -12.29 -2.09 15.48
CA HIS A 185 -12.78 -1.20 14.42
C HIS A 185 -12.01 -1.35 13.09
N ILE A 186 -10.71 -1.74 13.13
CA ILE A 186 -9.92 -2.06 11.93
C ILE A 186 -10.37 -3.40 11.34
N VAL A 187 -10.57 -4.41 12.20
CA VAL A 187 -11.11 -5.72 11.80
C VAL A 187 -12.46 -5.55 11.11
N ASP A 188 -13.38 -4.78 11.72
CA ASP A 188 -14.70 -4.50 11.16
C ASP A 188 -14.61 -3.77 9.80
N ALA A 189 -13.73 -2.78 9.68
CA ALA A 189 -13.53 -2.05 8.44
C ALA A 189 -12.96 -2.95 7.34
N ILE A 190 -11.99 -3.82 7.65
CA ILE A 190 -11.43 -4.80 6.70
C ILE A 190 -12.47 -5.85 6.30
N ASN A 191 -13.26 -6.36 7.24
CA ASN A 191 -14.33 -7.31 6.93
C ASN A 191 -15.41 -6.69 6.04
N LYS A 192 -15.79 -5.44 6.31
CA LYS A 192 -16.68 -4.66 5.45
C LYS A 192 -16.06 -4.41 4.06
N LEU A 193 -14.75 -4.21 3.99
CA LEU A 193 -14.04 -4.10 2.73
C LEU A 193 -14.11 -5.43 1.95
N ARG A 194 -13.80 -6.56 2.59
CA ARG A 194 -13.85 -7.90 2.01
C ARG A 194 -15.21 -8.22 1.40
N SER A 195 -16.30 -7.88 2.09
CA SER A 195 -17.65 -8.14 1.59
C SER A 195 -18.01 -7.41 0.27
N GLN A 196 -17.20 -6.43 -0.15
CA GLN A 196 -17.39 -5.69 -1.40
C GLN A 196 -16.64 -6.29 -2.60
N PHE A 197 -15.78 -7.28 -2.37
CA PHE A 197 -14.90 -7.87 -3.39
C PHE A 197 -14.94 -9.41 -3.34
N PRO A 198 -14.52 -10.11 -4.41
CA PRO A 198 -14.25 -11.55 -4.37
C PRO A 198 -13.26 -11.91 -3.24
N GLU A 199 -13.39 -13.13 -2.68
CA GLU A 199 -12.67 -13.57 -1.47
C GLU A 199 -11.15 -13.42 -1.57
N ASP A 200 -10.59 -13.56 -2.73
CA ASP A 200 -9.16 -13.52 -3.01
C ASP A 200 -8.57 -12.11 -3.15
N ARG A 201 -9.42 -11.05 -3.27
CA ARG A 201 -8.95 -9.67 -3.48
C ARG A 201 -8.28 -9.04 -2.26
N VAL A 202 -8.63 -9.49 -1.05
CA VAL A 202 -8.07 -9.01 0.22
C VAL A 202 -7.56 -10.19 1.01
N SER A 203 -6.27 -10.48 0.93
CA SER A 203 -5.62 -11.56 1.68
C SER A 203 -5.10 -11.09 3.04
N THR A 204 -4.83 -12.04 3.93
CA THR A 204 -4.24 -11.78 5.26
C THR A 204 -2.97 -12.59 5.43
N MET A 205 -1.98 -12.00 6.08
CA MET A 205 -0.79 -12.67 6.62
C MET A 205 -0.79 -12.44 8.13
N ASP A 206 -0.92 -13.50 8.92
CA ASP A 206 -0.95 -13.41 10.39
C ASP A 206 0.38 -13.87 10.98
N LEU A 207 1.23 -12.93 11.41
CA LEU A 207 2.55 -13.26 11.96
C LEU A 207 2.48 -13.93 13.33
N ARG A 208 1.31 -13.92 14.00
CA ARG A 208 1.12 -14.59 15.31
C ARG A 208 1.06 -16.11 15.16
N GLU A 209 0.47 -16.62 14.08
CA GLU A 209 0.39 -18.05 13.79
C GLU A 209 1.78 -18.63 13.55
N ASP A 210 2.64 -17.93 12.82
CA ASP A 210 4.03 -18.34 12.57
C ASP A 210 4.88 -18.41 13.84
N THR A 211 4.61 -17.54 14.83
CA THR A 211 5.33 -17.54 16.12
C THR A 211 4.83 -18.63 17.07
N LEU A 212 3.58 -19.06 16.97
CA LEU A 212 3.01 -20.13 17.79
C LEU A 212 3.51 -21.52 17.35
N VAL A 213 3.52 -21.78 16.05
CA VAL A 213 4.01 -23.06 15.48
C VAL A 213 5.49 -23.32 15.82
N ARG A 214 6.28 -22.28 16.06
CA ARG A 214 7.72 -22.39 16.34
C ARG A 214 8.08 -22.40 17.82
N ARG A 215 7.13 -22.18 18.74
CA ARG A 215 7.35 -22.34 20.19
C ARG A 215 7.15 -23.80 20.66
N ASP A 216 6.58 -24.63 19.83
CA ASP A 216 6.28 -26.04 20.14
C ASP A 216 7.27 -27.02 19.48
N ILE A 217 8.40 -26.52 18.94
CA ILE A 217 9.55 -27.31 18.46
C ILE A 217 10.80 -26.93 19.25
#